data_53f94780da33dec640d04597c3129603
#
_entry.id   53f94780da33dec640d04597c3129603
#
_cell.length_a   1.000
_cell.length_b   1.000
_cell.length_c   1.000
_cell.angle_alpha   90.00
_cell.angle_beta   90.00
_cell.angle_gamma   90.00
#
_symmetry.space_group_name_H-M   'P 1'
#
loop_
_entity.id
_entity.type
_entity.pdbx_description
1 polymer ?
#
loop_
_entity_poly.entity_id
_entity_poly.type
_entity_poly.pdbx_seq_one_letter_code
_entity_poly.pdbx_strand_id
1 'polypeptide(L)'
;AGLPTFPVSTVEGHNGRLLVGRLGGREVYAMEGRFHYYEGYSMQEVTFPVRVFQALGVNTYFVSNAAGGVNPVFKIGDLMLISDHINFLPEHPLRGANIPPGPRFPDMSQAYDREFLQQARQIANSHNIHLHEGIYLANQGPSYETPAEYRMYRLLGADAVGMSTVPEVIVVRP
;
A
#
# COMPACT_ATOMS: atom_id res chain seq x y z
N ALA A 1 20.84 7.40 -12.89
CA ALA A 1 21.20 8.43 -11.91
C ALA A 1 20.08 8.49 -10.88
N GLY A 2 20.40 8.23 -9.59
CA GLY A 2 19.40 8.32 -8.53
C GLY A 2 18.87 9.75 -8.41
N LEU A 3 17.58 9.88 -8.12
CA LEU A 3 17.00 11.18 -7.79
C LEU A 3 17.59 11.61 -6.44
N PRO A 4 18.13 12.84 -6.31
CA PRO A 4 18.60 13.34 -5.03
C PRO A 4 17.46 13.24 -4.01
N THR A 5 17.74 12.78 -2.79
CA THR A 5 16.78 12.64 -1.68
C THR A 5 15.83 11.42 -1.73
N PHE A 6 15.80 10.64 -2.81
CA PHE A 6 15.08 9.37 -2.80
C PHE A 6 15.86 8.34 -1.97
N PRO A 7 15.18 7.58 -1.10
CA PRO A 7 15.78 6.42 -0.44
C PRO A 7 16.28 5.39 -1.46
N VAL A 8 17.14 4.49 -1.01
CA VAL A 8 17.63 3.38 -1.84
C VAL A 8 17.03 2.09 -1.27
N SER A 9 16.26 1.36 -2.06
CA SER A 9 15.73 0.08 -1.59
C SER A 9 16.87 -0.93 -1.33
N THR A 10 16.77 -1.61 -0.20
CA THR A 10 17.71 -2.67 0.21
C THR A 10 17.12 -4.07 0.04
N VAL A 11 15.87 -4.15 -0.43
CA VAL A 11 15.13 -5.40 -0.59
C VAL A 11 15.44 -6.02 -1.97
N GLU A 12 15.77 -7.30 -1.98
CA GLU A 12 15.98 -8.05 -3.23
C GLU A 12 14.73 -7.99 -4.13
N GLY A 13 14.94 -7.73 -5.42
CA GLY A 13 13.85 -7.53 -6.39
C GLY A 13 13.27 -6.13 -6.43
N HIS A 14 13.67 -5.23 -5.54
CA HIS A 14 13.31 -3.82 -5.57
C HIS A 14 14.43 -2.99 -6.19
N ASN A 15 14.35 -2.72 -7.48
CA ASN A 15 15.40 -1.97 -8.19
C ASN A 15 15.43 -0.47 -7.86
N GLY A 16 14.43 0.04 -7.14
CA GLY A 16 14.36 1.44 -6.71
C GLY A 16 14.33 2.43 -7.88
N ARG A 17 13.76 2.04 -9.02
CA ARG A 17 13.68 2.87 -10.22
C ARG A 17 12.28 3.43 -10.37
N LEU A 18 12.23 4.69 -10.83
CA LEU A 18 11.00 5.31 -11.31
C LEU A 18 10.94 5.14 -12.84
N LEU A 19 9.91 4.46 -13.31
CA LEU A 19 9.63 4.27 -14.72
C LEU A 19 8.52 5.23 -15.15
N VAL A 20 8.68 5.83 -16.32
CA VAL A 20 7.66 6.69 -16.92
C VAL A 20 7.32 6.12 -18.29
N GLY A 21 6.04 5.94 -18.56
CA GLY A 21 5.60 5.32 -19.81
C GLY A 21 4.10 5.43 -20.04
N ARG A 22 3.60 4.63 -20.97
CA ARG A 22 2.17 4.56 -21.28
C ARG A 22 1.65 3.14 -21.09
N LEU A 23 0.52 3.04 -20.40
CA LEU A 23 -0.23 1.80 -20.22
C LEU A 23 -1.70 2.04 -20.58
N GLY A 24 -2.24 1.27 -21.53
CA GLY A 24 -3.61 1.46 -22.01
C GLY A 24 -3.89 2.86 -22.56
N GLY A 25 -2.88 3.50 -23.19
CA GLY A 25 -2.98 4.86 -23.73
C GLY A 25 -2.87 6.00 -22.69
N ARG A 26 -2.79 5.69 -21.39
CA ARG A 26 -2.61 6.67 -20.32
C ARG A 26 -1.15 6.76 -19.90
N GLU A 27 -0.70 7.96 -19.56
CA GLU A 27 0.63 8.17 -18.97
C GLU A 27 0.64 7.59 -17.55
N VAL A 28 1.70 6.86 -17.22
CA VAL A 28 1.89 6.22 -15.92
C VAL A 28 3.29 6.43 -15.38
N TYR A 29 3.37 6.61 -14.07
CA TYR A 29 4.59 6.59 -13.29
C TYR A 29 4.58 5.30 -12.46
N ALA A 30 5.60 4.47 -12.58
CA ALA A 30 5.67 3.21 -11.87
C ALA A 30 6.97 3.11 -11.05
N MET A 31 6.82 2.83 -9.77
CA MET A 31 7.97 2.46 -8.93
C MET A 31 8.27 0.98 -9.10
N GLU A 32 9.49 0.66 -9.46
CA GLU A 32 9.98 -0.72 -9.47
C GLU A 32 10.48 -1.07 -8.06
N GLY A 33 9.53 -1.40 -7.19
CA GLY A 33 9.73 -1.62 -5.76
C GLY A 33 9.11 -0.52 -4.89
N ARG A 34 9.44 -0.55 -3.61
CA ARG A 34 9.03 0.43 -2.60
C ARG A 34 10.07 0.49 -1.49
N PHE A 35 9.90 1.47 -0.58
CA PHE A 35 10.67 1.58 0.65
C PHE A 35 9.82 1.11 1.82
N HIS A 36 10.43 0.35 2.75
CA HIS A 36 9.72 -0.18 3.90
C HIS A 36 10.24 0.42 5.19
N TYR A 37 9.37 0.52 6.17
CA TYR A 37 9.72 1.01 7.49
C TYR A 37 10.78 0.14 8.18
N TYR A 38 10.72 -1.19 7.98
CA TYR A 38 11.71 -2.11 8.55
C TYR A 38 13.12 -1.99 7.96
N GLU A 39 13.28 -1.29 6.83
CA GLU A 39 14.60 -0.98 6.28
C GLU A 39 15.34 0.12 7.07
N GLY A 40 14.67 0.72 8.07
CA GLY A 40 15.20 1.79 8.91
C GLY A 40 14.84 3.19 8.45
N TYR A 41 14.01 3.32 7.42
CA TYR A 41 13.51 4.59 6.93
C TYR A 41 12.42 5.15 7.84
N SER A 42 12.40 6.46 8.01
CA SER A 42 11.28 7.19 8.64
C SER A 42 10.01 7.05 7.80
N MET A 43 8.85 7.24 8.41
CA MET A 43 7.57 7.26 7.68
C MET A 43 7.51 8.33 6.59
N GLN A 44 8.22 9.45 6.76
CA GLN A 44 8.35 10.50 5.76
C GLN A 44 9.12 10.02 4.54
N GLU A 45 10.22 9.29 4.73
CA GLU A 45 11.01 8.70 3.64
C GLU A 45 10.24 7.59 2.93
N VAL A 46 9.57 6.70 3.67
CA VAL A 46 8.74 5.64 3.10
C VAL A 46 7.65 6.20 2.18
N THR A 47 7.04 7.32 2.56
CA THR A 47 5.94 7.94 1.83
C THR A 47 6.37 9.07 0.88
N PHE A 48 7.65 9.39 0.83
CA PHE A 48 8.18 10.45 -0.04
C PHE A 48 7.82 10.28 -1.52
N PRO A 49 7.87 9.07 -2.13
CA PRO A 49 7.47 8.88 -3.52
C PRO A 49 6.03 9.31 -3.80
N VAL A 50 5.12 9.07 -2.85
CA VAL A 50 3.70 9.47 -2.98
C VAL A 50 3.58 10.99 -3.06
N ARG A 51 4.34 11.72 -2.24
CA ARG A 51 4.40 13.19 -2.29
C ARG A 51 4.93 13.70 -3.61
N VAL A 52 5.93 13.02 -4.19
CA VAL A 52 6.46 13.35 -5.51
C VAL A 52 5.40 13.13 -6.60
N PHE A 53 4.68 12.02 -6.58
CA PHE A 53 3.60 11.76 -7.53
C PHE A 53 2.49 12.80 -7.43
N GLN A 54 2.13 13.21 -6.22
CA GLN A 54 1.16 14.27 -5.98
C GLN A 54 1.64 15.60 -6.58
N ALA A 55 2.91 15.96 -6.40
CA ALA A 55 3.51 17.16 -6.99
C ALA A 55 3.59 17.11 -8.53
N LEU A 56 3.69 15.91 -9.12
CA LEU A 56 3.64 15.67 -10.56
C LEU A 56 2.21 15.68 -11.13
N GLY A 57 1.19 15.89 -10.30
CA GLY A 57 -0.22 15.93 -10.72
C GLY A 57 -0.86 14.55 -10.93
N VAL A 58 -0.25 13.49 -10.40
CA VAL A 58 -0.86 12.15 -10.42
C VAL A 58 -2.13 12.18 -9.56
N ASN A 59 -3.23 11.77 -10.15
CA ASN A 59 -4.56 11.80 -9.50
C ASN A 59 -5.11 10.40 -9.16
N THR A 60 -4.42 9.35 -9.58
CA THR A 60 -4.80 7.97 -9.30
C THR A 60 -3.59 7.20 -8.83
N TYR A 61 -3.69 6.58 -7.65
CA TYR A 61 -2.64 5.75 -7.09
C TYR A 61 -3.10 4.29 -7.05
N PHE A 62 -2.35 3.43 -7.73
CA PHE A 62 -2.54 1.99 -7.71
C PHE A 62 -1.37 1.33 -6.99
N VAL A 63 -1.64 0.50 -6.01
CA VAL A 63 -0.63 -0.14 -5.19
C VAL A 63 -0.89 -1.64 -5.06
N SER A 64 0.19 -2.43 -5.12
CA SER A 64 0.16 -3.87 -4.88
C SER A 64 1.25 -4.28 -3.91
N ASN A 65 1.06 -5.39 -3.24
CA ASN A 65 2.01 -5.99 -2.33
C ASN A 65 1.86 -7.50 -2.28
N ALA A 66 2.88 -8.19 -1.76
CA ALA A 66 2.73 -9.54 -1.23
C ALA A 66 2.22 -9.45 0.20
N ALA A 67 1.41 -10.43 0.63
CA ALA A 67 0.82 -10.47 1.97
C ALA A 67 0.68 -11.90 2.48
N GLY A 68 0.71 -12.06 3.80
CA GLY A 68 0.32 -13.30 4.47
C GLY A 68 -1.21 -13.40 4.59
N GLY A 69 -1.78 -14.54 4.21
CA GLY A 69 -3.21 -14.79 4.39
C GLY A 69 -3.55 -15.05 5.85
N VAL A 70 -4.41 -14.22 6.43
CA VAL A 70 -4.95 -14.36 7.79
C VAL A 70 -6.32 -15.07 7.74
N ASN A 71 -7.09 -14.82 6.70
CA ASN A 71 -8.35 -15.49 6.47
C ASN A 71 -8.10 -16.95 6.03
N PRO A 72 -8.67 -17.96 6.74
CA PRO A 72 -8.37 -19.37 6.49
C PRO A 72 -8.91 -19.90 5.16
N VAL A 73 -9.77 -19.18 4.45
CA VAL A 73 -10.23 -19.57 3.12
C VAL A 73 -9.27 -19.17 2.02
N PHE A 74 -8.30 -18.30 2.30
CA PHE A 74 -7.29 -17.86 1.33
C PHE A 74 -6.24 -18.94 1.11
N LYS A 75 -5.80 -19.05 -0.13
CA LYS A 75 -4.76 -19.99 -0.57
C LYS A 75 -3.56 -19.24 -1.11
N ILE A 76 -2.42 -19.90 -1.12
CA ILE A 76 -1.19 -19.35 -1.73
C ILE A 76 -1.46 -19.08 -3.21
N GLY A 77 -1.16 -17.85 -3.64
CA GLY A 77 -1.37 -17.38 -5.00
C GLY A 77 -2.72 -16.70 -5.24
N ASP A 78 -3.62 -16.69 -4.26
CA ASP A 78 -4.87 -15.92 -4.37
C ASP A 78 -4.60 -14.42 -4.46
N LEU A 79 -5.51 -13.73 -5.13
CA LEU A 79 -5.53 -12.27 -5.20
C LEU A 79 -6.59 -11.73 -4.25
N MET A 80 -6.24 -10.68 -3.51
CA MET A 80 -7.17 -9.96 -2.64
C MET A 80 -7.22 -8.47 -3.01
N LEU A 81 -8.41 -7.97 -3.25
CA LEU A 81 -8.69 -6.55 -3.36
C LEU A 81 -8.79 -5.96 -1.95
N ILE A 82 -7.93 -4.99 -1.63
CA ILE A 82 -7.96 -4.32 -0.33
C ILE A 82 -9.12 -3.33 -0.32
N SER A 83 -10.13 -3.58 0.49
CA SER A 83 -11.29 -2.70 0.64
C SER A 83 -11.20 -1.78 1.86
N ASP A 84 -10.39 -2.16 2.84
CA ASP A 84 -10.09 -1.37 4.04
C ASP A 84 -8.77 -1.83 4.67
N HIS A 85 -8.28 -1.10 5.68
CA HIS A 85 -7.04 -1.49 6.34
C HIS A 85 -7.06 -1.23 7.85
N ILE A 86 -6.17 -1.95 8.53
CA ILE A 86 -5.81 -1.71 9.93
C ILE A 86 -4.35 -1.24 9.95
N ASN A 87 -4.11 -0.03 10.44
CA ASN A 87 -2.76 0.48 10.65
C ASN A 87 -2.24 0.02 12.03
N PHE A 88 -1.40 -1.00 12.02
CA PHE A 88 -0.75 -1.56 13.22
C PHE A 88 0.75 -1.21 13.28
N LEU A 89 1.16 -0.19 12.53
CA LEU A 89 2.53 0.33 12.51
C LEU A 89 2.79 1.20 13.75
N PRO A 90 4.04 1.24 14.25
CA PRO A 90 4.39 2.00 15.46
C PRO A 90 4.38 3.52 15.25
N GLU A 91 4.45 3.98 13.99
CA GLU A 91 4.46 5.38 13.63
C GLU A 91 3.39 5.69 12.57
N HIS A 92 2.99 6.97 12.51
CA HIS A 92 2.00 7.45 11.57
C HIS A 92 2.64 8.45 10.60
N PRO A 93 2.45 8.32 9.26
CA PRO A 93 3.13 9.15 8.27
C PRO A 93 2.74 10.64 8.33
N LEU A 94 1.61 10.98 8.95
CA LEU A 94 1.16 12.36 9.15
C LEU A 94 1.51 12.92 10.54
N ARG A 95 2.30 12.19 11.34
CA ARG A 95 2.80 12.70 12.61
C ARG A 95 3.79 13.84 12.39
N GLY A 96 3.62 14.94 13.12
CA GLY A 96 4.45 16.14 12.97
C GLY A 96 3.69 17.34 12.40
N ALA A 97 4.38 18.27 11.79
CA ALA A 97 3.79 19.43 11.14
C ALA A 97 2.93 19.03 9.94
N ASN A 98 1.79 19.71 9.75
CA ASN A 98 0.98 19.49 8.56
C ASN A 98 1.72 19.93 7.29
N ILE A 99 1.67 19.13 6.24
CA ILE A 99 2.27 19.44 4.94
C ILE A 99 1.14 19.78 3.96
N PRO A 100 0.99 21.07 3.59
CA PRO A 100 0.00 21.47 2.59
C PRO A 100 0.24 20.76 1.23
N PRO A 101 -0.81 20.59 0.41
CA PRO A 101 -2.17 21.14 0.56
C PRO A 101 -3.15 20.28 1.38
N GLY A 102 -2.73 19.10 1.89
CA GLY A 102 -3.64 18.19 2.61
C GLY A 102 -4.16 18.74 3.94
N PRO A 103 -5.35 18.30 4.38
CA PRO A 103 -5.91 18.65 5.67
C PRO A 103 -5.08 18.02 6.81
N ARG A 104 -5.13 18.64 8.00
CA ARG A 104 -4.46 18.08 9.20
C ARG A 104 -5.03 16.70 9.60
N PHE A 105 -6.31 16.52 9.38
CA PHE A 105 -7.07 15.31 9.73
C PHE A 105 -7.81 14.80 8.49
N PRO A 106 -7.15 13.99 7.62
CA PRO A 106 -7.82 13.44 6.45
C PRO A 106 -8.91 12.44 6.86
N ASP A 107 -10.00 12.44 6.11
CA ASP A 107 -11.06 11.46 6.28
C ASP A 107 -10.63 10.12 5.65
N MET A 108 -10.56 9.08 6.48
CA MET A 108 -10.19 7.72 6.09
C MET A 108 -11.41 6.79 5.95
N SER A 109 -12.64 7.29 6.09
CA SER A 109 -13.87 6.48 5.98
C SER A 109 -14.06 5.81 4.61
N GLN A 110 -13.36 6.31 3.60
CA GLN A 110 -13.31 5.77 2.24
C GLN A 110 -11.87 5.82 1.71
N ALA A 111 -10.94 5.19 2.44
CA ALA A 111 -9.52 5.18 2.07
C ALA A 111 -9.27 4.58 0.67
N TYR A 112 -10.10 3.63 0.28
CA TYR A 112 -10.06 2.97 -1.04
C TYR A 112 -11.26 3.42 -1.86
N ASP A 113 -11.02 3.78 -3.13
CA ASP A 113 -12.03 4.32 -4.03
C ASP A 113 -13.06 3.24 -4.40
N ARG A 114 -14.32 3.50 -4.10
CA ARG A 114 -15.43 2.54 -4.31
C ARG A 114 -15.68 2.23 -5.78
N GLU A 115 -15.49 3.21 -6.65
CA GLU A 115 -15.69 3.02 -8.09
C GLU A 115 -14.60 2.13 -8.67
N PHE A 116 -13.33 2.34 -8.26
CA PHE A 116 -12.23 1.48 -8.66
C PHE A 116 -12.37 0.07 -8.09
N LEU A 117 -12.83 -0.09 -6.86
CA LEU A 117 -13.14 -1.41 -6.30
C LEU A 117 -14.22 -2.13 -7.13
N GLN A 118 -15.29 -1.42 -7.51
CA GLN A 118 -16.34 -1.98 -8.36
C GLN A 118 -15.82 -2.37 -9.75
N GLN A 119 -15.02 -1.51 -10.38
CA GLN A 119 -14.40 -1.80 -11.67
C GLN A 119 -13.49 -3.02 -11.60
N ALA A 120 -12.67 -3.12 -10.54
CA ALA A 120 -11.79 -4.28 -10.35
C ALA A 120 -12.57 -5.59 -10.24
N ARG A 121 -13.70 -5.62 -9.51
CA ARG A 121 -14.59 -6.79 -9.43
C ARG A 121 -15.16 -7.16 -10.80
N GLN A 122 -15.63 -6.17 -11.57
CA GLN A 122 -16.17 -6.40 -12.92
C GLN A 122 -15.11 -6.97 -13.87
N ILE A 123 -13.90 -6.42 -13.83
CA ILE A 123 -12.78 -6.90 -14.63
C ILE A 123 -12.41 -8.32 -14.23
N ALA A 124 -12.27 -8.61 -12.94
CA ALA A 124 -11.97 -9.95 -12.44
C ALA A 124 -13.01 -10.97 -12.94
N ASN A 125 -14.30 -10.65 -12.82
CA ASN A 125 -15.38 -11.51 -13.28
C ASN A 125 -15.34 -11.74 -14.80
N SER A 126 -15.11 -10.68 -15.60
CA SER A 126 -15.07 -10.80 -17.06
C SER A 126 -13.89 -11.61 -17.59
N HIS A 127 -12.82 -11.71 -16.79
CA HIS A 127 -11.61 -12.48 -17.13
C HIS A 127 -11.50 -13.82 -16.37
N ASN A 128 -12.55 -14.23 -15.62
CA ASN A 128 -12.54 -15.42 -14.78
C ASN A 128 -11.37 -15.43 -13.77
N ILE A 129 -10.99 -14.27 -13.25
CA ILE A 129 -9.97 -14.13 -12.20
C ILE A 129 -10.67 -14.30 -10.85
N HIS A 130 -10.22 -15.29 -10.06
CA HIS A 130 -10.68 -15.45 -8.69
C HIS A 130 -10.09 -14.32 -7.84
N LEU A 131 -10.96 -13.47 -7.31
CA LEU A 131 -10.57 -12.28 -6.55
C LEU A 131 -11.32 -12.27 -5.22
N HIS A 132 -10.56 -12.35 -4.13
CA HIS A 132 -11.08 -12.06 -2.79
C HIS A 132 -11.18 -10.56 -2.55
N GLU A 133 -11.89 -10.18 -1.53
CA GLU A 133 -11.91 -8.82 -1.01
C GLU A 133 -11.80 -8.87 0.50
N GLY A 134 -11.04 -7.95 1.10
CA GLY A 134 -10.82 -8.01 2.53
C GLY A 134 -10.02 -6.84 3.10
N ILE A 135 -9.78 -6.96 4.39
CA ILE A 135 -9.09 -5.98 5.23
C ILE A 135 -7.61 -6.36 5.32
N TYR A 136 -6.75 -5.42 4.97
CA TYR A 136 -5.30 -5.56 5.07
C TYR A 136 -4.78 -4.94 6.36
N LEU A 137 -4.05 -5.71 7.18
CA LEU A 137 -3.37 -5.19 8.36
C LEU A 137 -1.90 -4.94 8.02
N ALA A 138 -1.41 -3.72 8.28
CA ALA A 138 0.00 -3.40 8.14
C ALA A 138 0.68 -3.44 9.50
N ASN A 139 1.74 -4.25 9.65
CA ASN A 139 2.64 -4.26 10.80
C ASN A 139 4.06 -3.80 10.41
N GLN A 140 4.93 -3.69 11.40
CA GLN A 140 6.30 -3.22 11.18
C GLN A 140 7.18 -4.25 10.45
N GLY A 141 7.08 -5.54 10.78
CA GLY A 141 8.10 -6.51 10.44
C GLY A 141 9.43 -6.25 11.21
N PRO A 142 10.60 -6.72 10.72
CA PRO A 142 10.79 -7.56 9.52
C PRO A 142 10.54 -9.05 9.71
N SER A 143 10.27 -9.51 10.94
CA SER A 143 9.92 -10.90 11.18
C SER A 143 8.52 -11.21 10.67
N TYR A 144 8.33 -12.43 10.18
CA TYR A 144 6.99 -12.94 9.95
C TYR A 144 6.28 -13.20 11.27
N GLU A 145 4.96 -13.27 11.20
CA GLU A 145 4.07 -13.38 12.34
C GLU A 145 4.14 -14.76 12.99
N THR A 146 4.08 -14.77 14.31
CA THR A 146 3.86 -16.00 15.08
C THR A 146 2.43 -16.52 14.90
N PRO A 147 2.16 -17.81 15.15
CA PRO A 147 0.78 -18.33 15.15
C PRO A 147 -0.18 -17.59 16.11
N ALA A 148 0.35 -17.01 17.19
CA ALA A 148 -0.45 -16.23 18.13
C ALA A 148 -0.83 -14.86 17.54
N GLU A 149 0.10 -14.20 16.86
CA GLU A 149 -0.15 -12.94 16.16
C GLU A 149 -1.17 -13.12 15.04
N TYR A 150 -1.09 -14.19 14.24
CA TYR A 150 -2.12 -14.50 13.24
C TYR A 150 -3.52 -14.64 13.86
N ARG A 151 -3.64 -15.33 15.00
CA ARG A 151 -4.93 -15.42 15.69
C ARG A 151 -5.42 -14.06 16.19
N MET A 152 -4.53 -13.23 16.71
CA MET A 152 -4.85 -11.87 17.14
C MET A 152 -5.32 -11.01 15.97
N TYR A 153 -4.60 -11.00 14.84
CA TYR A 153 -4.96 -10.20 13.66
C TYR A 153 -6.32 -10.61 13.10
N ARG A 154 -6.61 -11.91 13.10
CA ARG A 154 -7.93 -12.41 12.72
C ARG A 154 -9.03 -11.91 13.66
N LEU A 155 -8.80 -11.90 14.98
CA LEU A 155 -9.77 -11.36 15.94
C LEU A 155 -9.99 -9.85 15.74
N LEU A 156 -8.98 -9.12 15.28
CA LEU A 156 -9.08 -7.70 14.91
C LEU A 156 -9.83 -7.48 13.58
N GLY A 157 -10.15 -8.54 12.85
CA GLY A 157 -10.89 -8.47 11.59
C GLY A 157 -10.01 -8.39 10.34
N ALA A 158 -8.71 -8.66 10.42
CA ALA A 158 -7.84 -8.71 9.25
C ALA A 158 -8.04 -9.98 8.42
N ASP A 159 -7.96 -9.85 7.10
CA ASP A 159 -7.97 -10.95 6.14
C ASP A 159 -6.57 -11.27 5.59
N ALA A 160 -5.71 -10.27 5.54
CA ALA A 160 -4.32 -10.41 5.14
C ALA A 160 -3.42 -9.47 5.97
N VAL A 161 -2.14 -9.82 6.07
CA VAL A 161 -1.14 -9.03 6.81
C VAL A 161 0.10 -8.82 5.96
N GLY A 162 0.71 -7.64 6.07
CA GLY A 162 1.99 -7.33 5.44
C GLY A 162 2.66 -6.10 6.07
N MET A 163 3.72 -5.62 5.44
CA MET A 163 4.65 -4.65 6.04
C MET A 163 4.73 -3.34 5.24
N SER A 164 3.69 -3.01 4.46
CA SER A 164 3.73 -1.89 3.51
C SER A 164 2.35 -1.28 3.27
N THR A 165 2.23 -0.47 2.22
CA THR A 165 0.96 -0.03 1.59
C THR A 165 0.18 0.99 2.42
N VAL A 166 -0.12 0.72 3.69
CA VAL A 166 -0.97 1.58 4.52
C VAL A 166 -0.39 2.99 4.70
N PRO A 167 0.90 3.20 4.97
CA PRO A 167 1.46 4.54 5.03
C PRO A 167 1.28 5.34 3.74
N GLU A 168 1.46 4.67 2.59
CA GLU A 168 1.29 5.27 1.27
C GLU A 168 -0.17 5.68 1.05
N VAL A 169 -1.12 4.79 1.35
CA VAL A 169 -2.56 5.06 1.24
C VAL A 169 -2.99 6.24 2.13
N ILE A 170 -2.47 6.32 3.36
CA ILE A 170 -2.77 7.43 4.28
C ILE A 170 -2.31 8.77 3.68
N VAL A 171 -1.15 8.80 3.01
CA VAL A 171 -0.58 10.05 2.45
C VAL A 171 -1.23 10.43 1.11
N VAL A 172 -1.76 9.45 0.36
CA VAL A 172 -2.50 9.69 -0.89
C VAL A 172 -3.81 10.43 -0.64
N ARG A 173 -4.46 10.17 0.47
CA ARG A 173 -5.74 10.83 0.82
C ARG A 173 -5.49 12.28 1.24
N PRO A 174 -6.02 13.26 0.51
CA PRO A 174 -5.86 14.67 0.82
C PRO A 174 -6.71 15.09 2.01
#